data_583704b083402d6c6c56566433e4462d
#
_entry.id   583704b083402d6c6c56566433e4462d
#
_cell.length_a   1.000
_cell.length_b   1.000
_cell.length_c   1.000
_cell.angle_alpha   90.00
_cell.angle_beta   90.00
_cell.angle_gamma   90.00
#
_symmetry.space_group_name_H-M   'P 1'
#
loop_
_entity.id
_entity.type
_entity.pdbx_description
1 polymer ?
#
loop_
_entity_poly.entity_id
_entity_poly.type
_entity_poly.pdbx_seq_one_letter_code
_entity_poly.pdbx_strand_id
1 'polypeptide(L)'
;MKLGYHPKPFWYPYATLQNIPVLERLLTKVELDLLELCRGKYRRVADIGTADGDLAFFLEELGFSVDAMDNEHTNFNKLDGARILKEALNSSVTIRSIDLDSRSQLFAEKYDAVFLLGTLYHLKNPFYILEKLAQVTKYCFLATRIARQTADGLPLSKYPVAYLLEPDECNNDSTNFWIFSDVGLKRLIHRTGWSILAYTTIGDIHNSTPGDPNHDERVFCVLQSNAIIEINAFPNPVPACEKIGTTTIRWNTADAGDGKVYVSTDGQEESLFAGGRQGVATADWIQAGSTYEFRLYDSSHARLLDKVSVTQARP
;
A
#
# COMPACT_ATOMS: atom_id res chain seq x y z
N MET A 1 7.41 17.40 20.26
CA MET A 1 6.11 18.10 20.28
C MET A 1 5.12 17.48 21.28
N LYS A 2 4.77 16.20 21.21
CA LYS A 2 3.84 15.54 22.17
C LYS A 2 4.21 15.76 23.65
N LEU A 3 5.48 15.84 23.99
CA LEU A 3 5.96 16.03 25.38
C LEU A 3 5.57 17.37 26.00
N GLY A 4 5.22 18.36 25.20
CA GLY A 4 4.81 19.70 25.66
C GLY A 4 3.32 19.86 25.89
N TYR A 5 2.50 18.90 25.52
CA TYR A 5 1.05 18.96 25.68
C TYR A 5 0.58 18.17 26.92
N HIS A 6 -0.38 18.70 27.67
CA HIS A 6 -0.99 18.09 28.84
C HIS A 6 -2.50 17.93 28.64
N PRO A 7 -3.12 16.88 29.21
CA PRO A 7 -2.65 15.87 30.15
C PRO A 7 -1.94 14.68 29.49
N LYS A 8 -0.95 14.11 30.17
CA LYS A 8 -0.06 13.04 29.68
C LYS A 8 -0.72 11.71 29.24
N PRO A 9 -1.81 11.20 29.76
CA PRO A 9 -2.35 9.89 29.33
C PRO A 9 -3.12 9.95 28.01
N PHE A 10 -3.03 11.04 27.30
CA PHE A 10 -3.84 11.34 26.13
C PHE A 10 -3.27 10.75 24.82
N TRP A 11 -1.96 10.57 24.74
CA TRP A 11 -1.29 10.11 23.53
C TRP A 11 -1.27 8.59 23.40
N TYR A 12 -1.33 8.12 22.16
CA TYR A 12 -1.10 6.71 21.87
C TYR A 12 0.25 6.25 22.41
N PRO A 13 0.30 5.06 23.05
CA PRO A 13 1.54 4.52 23.61
C PRO A 13 2.47 3.93 22.54
N TYR A 14 2.02 3.83 21.29
CA TYR A 14 2.75 3.20 20.21
C TYR A 14 3.54 4.23 19.39
N ALA A 15 4.81 3.94 19.13
CA ALA A 15 5.69 4.76 18.29
C ALA A 15 5.58 4.29 16.83
N THR A 16 4.57 4.75 16.10
CA THR A 16 4.27 4.29 14.72
C THR A 16 5.42 4.53 13.75
N LEU A 17 6.21 5.60 13.92
CA LEU A 17 7.40 5.90 13.09
C LEU A 17 8.52 4.87 13.21
N GLN A 18 8.54 4.02 14.26
CA GLN A 18 9.52 2.93 14.37
C GLN A 18 9.34 1.85 13.30
N ASN A 19 8.20 1.83 12.62
CA ASN A 19 7.95 0.92 11.50
C ASN A 19 8.75 1.33 10.24
N ILE A 20 9.04 2.62 10.06
CA ILE A 20 9.70 3.14 8.84
C ILE A 20 11.08 2.49 8.60
N PRO A 21 12.01 2.44 9.57
CA PRO A 21 13.31 1.79 9.37
C PRO A 21 13.19 0.29 9.02
N VAL A 22 12.11 -0.37 9.45
CA VAL A 22 11.85 -1.77 9.10
C VAL A 22 11.45 -1.89 7.64
N LEU A 23 10.53 -1.02 7.19
CA LEU A 23 10.08 -0.96 5.80
C LEU A 23 11.22 -0.58 4.86
N GLU A 24 12.05 0.41 5.21
CA GLU A 24 13.21 0.80 4.41
C GLU A 24 14.22 -0.35 4.24
N ARG A 25 14.57 -1.04 5.33
CA ARG A 25 15.45 -2.22 5.26
C ARG A 25 14.83 -3.34 4.42
N LEU A 26 13.51 -3.51 4.47
CA LEU A 26 12.81 -4.51 3.67
C LEU A 26 12.87 -4.17 2.18
N LEU A 27 12.63 -2.90 1.83
CA LEU A 27 12.66 -2.40 0.47
C LEU A 27 14.06 -2.45 -0.13
N THR A 28 15.08 -2.08 0.63
CA THR A 28 16.49 -2.15 0.19
C THR A 28 16.89 -3.56 -0.27
N LYS A 29 16.38 -4.62 0.37
CA LYS A 29 16.67 -6.01 -0.01
C LYS A 29 16.12 -6.40 -1.38
N VAL A 30 15.15 -5.67 -1.90
CA VAL A 30 14.49 -5.92 -3.18
C VAL A 30 14.69 -4.77 -4.16
N GLU A 31 15.66 -3.90 -3.87
CA GLU A 31 16.05 -2.75 -4.71
C GLU A 31 14.89 -1.79 -5.00
N LEU A 32 14.02 -1.58 -4.02
CA LEU A 32 12.92 -0.63 -4.08
C LEU A 32 13.14 0.51 -3.09
N ASP A 33 12.56 1.67 -3.40
CA ASP A 33 12.59 2.88 -2.58
C ASP A 33 11.19 3.27 -2.12
N LEU A 34 11.05 3.62 -0.83
CA LEU A 34 9.77 4.00 -0.23
C LEU A 34 9.14 5.22 -0.90
N LEU A 35 9.95 6.24 -1.15
CA LEU A 35 9.47 7.49 -1.72
C LEU A 35 9.08 7.32 -3.19
N GLU A 36 9.81 6.49 -3.93
CA GLU A 36 9.47 6.19 -5.32
C GLU A 36 8.14 5.46 -5.42
N LEU A 37 7.89 4.47 -4.56
CA LEU A 37 6.60 3.76 -4.53
C LEU A 37 5.43 4.68 -4.18
N CYS A 38 5.65 5.69 -3.34
CA CYS A 38 4.63 6.68 -2.98
C CYS A 38 4.48 7.82 -4.01
N ARG A 39 5.44 8.02 -4.93
CA ARG A 39 5.42 9.07 -5.97
C ARG A 39 4.79 8.61 -7.27
N GLY A 40 3.58 8.08 -7.20
CA GLY A 40 2.85 7.64 -8.38
C GLY A 40 1.97 8.72 -9.02
N LYS A 41 0.96 8.28 -9.75
CA LYS A 41 0.02 9.11 -10.55
C LYS A 41 -0.81 10.07 -9.69
N TYR A 42 -1.19 9.63 -8.48
CA TYR A 42 -2.12 10.37 -7.62
C TYR A 42 -1.41 11.32 -6.66
N ARG A 43 -0.12 11.09 -6.37
CA ARG A 43 0.70 11.79 -5.37
C ARG A 43 -0.01 11.86 -4.01
N ARG A 44 -0.80 10.85 -3.72
CA ARG A 44 -1.66 10.74 -2.54
C ARG A 44 -1.43 9.41 -1.85
N VAL A 45 -1.28 9.47 -0.55
CA VAL A 45 -1.10 8.29 0.31
C VAL A 45 -2.13 8.29 1.43
N ALA A 46 -2.40 7.12 1.99
CA ALA A 46 -3.27 7.00 3.16
C ALA A 46 -2.56 6.26 4.29
N ASP A 47 -2.74 6.77 5.51
CA ASP A 47 -2.34 6.12 6.76
C ASP A 47 -3.61 5.62 7.46
N ILE A 48 -3.81 4.30 7.47
CA ILE A 48 -5.03 3.65 7.98
C ILE A 48 -4.73 2.98 9.32
N GLY A 49 -5.49 3.36 10.34
CA GLY A 49 -5.16 3.11 11.74
C GLY A 49 -4.12 4.11 12.21
N THR A 50 -4.34 5.37 11.88
CA THR A 50 -3.35 6.46 12.02
C THR A 50 -2.99 6.79 13.48
N ALA A 51 -3.79 6.35 14.45
CA ALA A 51 -3.62 6.67 15.87
C ALA A 51 -3.56 8.20 16.12
N ASP A 52 -2.40 8.74 16.52
CA ASP A 52 -2.18 10.19 16.66
C ASP A 52 -1.74 10.88 15.36
N GLY A 53 -1.58 10.15 14.26
CA GLY A 53 -1.18 10.72 12.98
C GLY A 53 0.32 10.91 12.77
N ASP A 54 1.18 10.37 13.62
CA ASP A 54 2.63 10.58 13.51
C ASP A 54 3.17 10.21 12.12
N LEU A 55 2.72 9.08 11.57
CA LEU A 55 3.12 8.64 10.23
C LEU A 55 2.54 9.57 9.15
N ALA A 56 1.28 9.97 9.28
CA ALA A 56 0.63 10.84 8.32
C ALA A 56 1.35 12.21 8.21
N PHE A 57 1.70 12.82 9.33
CA PHE A 57 2.44 14.09 9.33
C PHE A 57 3.87 13.93 8.81
N PHE A 58 4.53 12.82 9.10
CA PHE A 58 5.83 12.50 8.51
C PHE A 58 5.77 12.37 6.99
N LEU A 59 4.76 11.69 6.45
CA LEU A 59 4.56 11.56 5.00
C LEU A 59 4.23 12.90 4.33
N GLU A 60 3.47 13.77 5.00
CA GLU A 60 3.22 15.13 4.52
C GLU A 60 4.53 15.95 4.42
N GLU A 61 5.40 15.86 5.42
CA GLU A 61 6.71 16.53 5.40
C GLU A 61 7.59 16.06 4.23
N LEU A 62 7.40 14.81 3.78
CA LEU A 62 8.05 14.28 2.56
C LEU A 62 7.38 14.75 1.26
N GLY A 63 6.34 15.58 1.34
CA GLY A 63 5.68 16.24 0.22
C GLY A 63 4.50 15.47 -0.39
N PHE A 64 3.90 14.52 0.35
CA PHE A 64 2.71 13.80 -0.09
C PHE A 64 1.42 14.48 0.37
N SER A 65 0.35 14.35 -0.41
CA SER A 65 -1.02 14.58 0.07
C SER A 65 -1.46 13.35 0.87
N VAL A 66 -1.88 13.54 2.12
CA VAL A 66 -2.10 12.43 3.05
C VAL A 66 -3.52 12.44 3.60
N ASP A 67 -4.16 11.27 3.57
CA ASP A 67 -5.36 10.97 4.32
C ASP A 67 -4.99 10.14 5.56
N ALA A 68 -5.21 10.69 6.75
CA ALA A 68 -5.06 10.01 8.03
C ALA A 68 -6.44 9.45 8.45
N MET A 69 -6.55 8.13 8.52
CA MET A 69 -7.83 7.45 8.74
C MET A 69 -7.79 6.57 9.99
N ASP A 70 -8.83 6.67 10.81
CA ASP A 70 -9.03 5.76 11.95
C ASP A 70 -10.52 5.70 12.31
N ASN A 71 -10.91 4.71 13.09
CA ASN A 71 -12.26 4.65 13.65
C ASN A 71 -12.31 5.44 14.97
N GLU A 72 -12.92 6.61 14.94
CA GLU A 72 -13.02 7.51 16.09
C GLU A 72 -13.66 6.84 17.33
N HIS A 73 -14.54 5.87 17.13
CA HIS A 73 -15.21 5.19 18.25
C HIS A 73 -14.28 4.21 18.99
N THR A 74 -13.36 3.57 18.29
CA THR A 74 -12.39 2.61 18.87
C THR A 74 -11.02 3.23 19.08
N ASN A 75 -10.75 4.40 18.47
CA ASN A 75 -9.51 5.13 18.65
C ASN A 75 -9.36 5.60 20.10
N PHE A 76 -8.21 5.35 20.70
CA PHE A 76 -7.91 5.57 22.12
C PHE A 76 -8.26 6.98 22.62
N ASN A 77 -8.02 8.01 21.82
CA ASN A 77 -8.29 9.40 22.16
C ASN A 77 -9.30 10.06 21.21
N LYS A 78 -10.10 9.28 20.47
CA LYS A 78 -11.14 9.76 19.55
C LYS A 78 -10.59 10.70 18.46
N LEU A 79 -9.39 10.42 17.98
CA LEU A 79 -8.65 11.24 16.99
C LEU A 79 -8.25 12.64 17.49
N ASP A 80 -8.45 12.96 18.76
CA ASP A 80 -8.09 14.28 19.28
C ASP A 80 -6.57 14.51 19.24
N GLY A 81 -5.76 13.44 19.43
CA GLY A 81 -4.32 13.53 19.29
C GLY A 81 -3.90 14.00 17.89
N ALA A 82 -4.47 13.40 16.87
CA ALA A 82 -4.22 13.77 15.48
C ALA A 82 -4.69 15.20 15.16
N ARG A 83 -5.86 15.61 15.67
CA ARG A 83 -6.39 16.98 15.49
C ARG A 83 -5.49 18.04 16.12
N ILE A 84 -5.03 17.80 17.35
CA ILE A 84 -4.12 18.71 18.07
C ILE A 84 -2.79 18.83 17.32
N LEU A 85 -2.21 17.71 16.88
CA LEU A 85 -0.96 17.74 16.12
C LEU A 85 -1.12 18.45 14.77
N LYS A 86 -2.22 18.21 14.07
CA LYS A 86 -2.54 18.92 12.82
C LYS A 86 -2.56 20.42 13.01
N GLU A 87 -3.24 20.93 14.04
CA GLU A 87 -3.30 22.35 14.34
C GLU A 87 -1.92 22.90 14.72
N ALA A 88 -1.20 22.22 15.61
CA ALA A 88 0.12 22.63 16.07
C ALA A 88 1.19 22.66 14.97
N LEU A 89 1.07 21.79 13.96
CA LEU A 89 1.96 21.72 12.80
C LEU A 89 1.49 22.60 11.65
N ASN A 90 0.31 23.21 11.73
CA ASN A 90 -0.36 23.88 10.61
C ASN A 90 -0.43 22.96 9.36
N SER A 91 -0.78 21.70 9.59
CA SER A 91 -0.73 20.63 8.59
C SER A 91 -1.95 20.63 7.68
N SER A 92 -1.76 20.21 6.43
CA SER A 92 -2.81 20.02 5.43
C SER A 92 -3.40 18.59 5.42
N VAL A 93 -2.84 17.66 6.20
CA VAL A 93 -3.32 16.26 6.30
C VAL A 93 -4.83 16.22 6.50
N THR A 94 -5.51 15.38 5.73
CA THR A 94 -6.95 15.18 5.87
C THR A 94 -7.21 14.08 6.91
N ILE A 95 -7.77 14.45 8.07
CA ILE A 95 -8.15 13.49 9.10
C ILE A 95 -9.59 13.01 8.85
N ARG A 96 -9.78 11.69 8.77
CA ARG A 96 -11.09 11.07 8.52
C ARG A 96 -11.42 10.02 9.57
N SER A 97 -12.61 10.12 10.17
CA SER A 97 -13.18 9.00 10.92
C SER A 97 -13.83 8.02 9.96
N ILE A 98 -13.36 6.77 9.95
CA ILE A 98 -13.87 5.71 9.09
C ILE A 98 -13.94 4.38 9.84
N ASP A 99 -15.10 3.75 9.80
CA ASP A 99 -15.27 2.37 10.24
C ASP A 99 -15.11 1.44 9.02
N LEU A 100 -13.96 0.77 8.96
CA LEU A 100 -13.61 -0.12 7.85
C LEU A 100 -14.51 -1.36 7.77
N ASP A 101 -15.12 -1.78 8.88
CA ASP A 101 -16.05 -2.90 8.89
C ASP A 101 -17.48 -2.50 8.48
N SER A 102 -17.74 -1.21 8.32
CA SER A 102 -19.01 -0.73 7.80
C SER A 102 -19.05 -0.86 6.26
N ARG A 103 -20.23 -1.15 5.71
CA ARG A 103 -20.45 -1.27 4.25
C ARG A 103 -20.62 0.07 3.53
N SER A 104 -20.52 1.19 4.24
CA SER A 104 -20.55 2.52 3.62
C SER A 104 -19.32 2.75 2.74
N GLN A 105 -19.38 3.75 1.85
CA GLN A 105 -18.32 4.05 0.89
C GLN A 105 -16.95 4.19 1.58
N LEU A 106 -16.13 3.14 1.54
CA LEU A 106 -14.87 3.08 2.27
C LEU A 106 -13.82 4.01 1.65
N PHE A 107 -13.68 3.97 0.33
CA PHE A 107 -12.63 4.74 -0.36
C PHE A 107 -13.21 5.37 -1.61
N ALA A 108 -13.39 6.69 -1.58
CA ALA A 108 -13.80 7.47 -2.75
C ALA A 108 -12.58 7.85 -3.64
N GLU A 109 -11.41 7.88 -3.04
CA GLU A 109 -10.17 8.36 -3.67
C GLU A 109 -9.27 7.19 -4.06
N LYS A 110 -8.37 7.44 -5.01
CA LYS A 110 -7.27 6.53 -5.34
C LYS A 110 -5.97 7.00 -4.72
N TYR A 111 -5.12 6.03 -4.36
CA TYR A 111 -3.84 6.25 -3.69
C TYR A 111 -2.70 5.58 -4.45
N ASP A 112 -1.53 6.17 -4.39
CA ASP A 112 -0.31 5.50 -4.86
C ASP A 112 0.14 4.45 -3.85
N ALA A 113 0.03 4.77 -2.56
CA ALA A 113 0.33 3.85 -1.48
C ALA A 113 -0.63 4.01 -0.29
N VAL A 114 -0.86 2.90 0.40
CA VAL A 114 -1.60 2.84 1.66
C VAL A 114 -0.73 2.18 2.71
N PHE A 115 -0.70 2.75 3.90
CA PHE A 115 -0.06 2.19 5.09
C PHE A 115 -1.14 1.58 5.98
N LEU A 116 -1.07 0.27 6.20
CA LEU A 116 -1.98 -0.51 7.07
C LEU A 116 -1.12 -1.20 8.14
N LEU A 117 -0.57 -0.40 9.06
CA LEU A 117 0.44 -0.84 10.00
C LEU A 117 -0.16 -1.13 11.38
N GLY A 118 -0.38 -2.41 11.68
CA GLY A 118 -0.93 -2.84 12.97
C GLY A 118 -2.46 -2.79 13.05
N THR A 119 -3.17 -2.72 11.92
CA THR A 119 -4.63 -2.54 11.88
C THR A 119 -5.37 -3.80 11.43
N LEU A 120 -4.74 -4.67 10.62
CA LEU A 120 -5.43 -5.78 9.97
C LEU A 120 -6.13 -6.74 10.95
N TYR A 121 -5.51 -7.03 12.09
CA TYR A 121 -6.06 -7.93 13.11
C TYR A 121 -7.20 -7.33 13.93
N HIS A 122 -7.43 -6.02 13.84
CA HIS A 122 -8.58 -5.32 14.42
C HIS A 122 -9.82 -5.32 13.52
N LEU A 123 -9.72 -5.79 12.28
CA LEU A 123 -10.83 -5.80 11.33
C LEU A 123 -11.63 -7.08 11.47
N LYS A 124 -12.97 -6.97 11.56
CA LYS A 124 -13.87 -8.12 11.53
C LYS A 124 -13.88 -8.81 10.18
N ASN A 125 -13.71 -8.03 9.10
CA ASN A 125 -13.68 -8.55 7.73
C ASN A 125 -12.41 -8.14 6.97
N PRO A 126 -11.23 -8.65 7.35
CA PRO A 126 -9.96 -8.30 6.73
C PRO A 126 -9.89 -8.68 5.24
N PHE A 127 -10.58 -9.75 4.83
CA PHE A 127 -10.67 -10.16 3.43
C PHE A 127 -11.30 -9.05 2.58
N TYR A 128 -12.46 -8.57 2.96
CA TYR A 128 -13.19 -7.53 2.25
C TYR A 128 -12.38 -6.23 2.14
N ILE A 129 -11.73 -5.83 3.23
CA ILE A 129 -10.93 -4.59 3.25
C ILE A 129 -9.73 -4.69 2.33
N LEU A 130 -8.98 -5.79 2.35
CA LEU A 130 -7.85 -5.98 1.44
C LEU A 130 -8.28 -5.99 -0.03
N GLU A 131 -9.43 -6.62 -0.37
CA GLU A 131 -9.99 -6.54 -1.73
C GLU A 131 -10.34 -5.11 -2.13
N LYS A 132 -10.94 -4.33 -1.24
CA LYS A 132 -11.30 -2.93 -1.50
C LYS A 132 -10.06 -2.06 -1.67
N LEU A 133 -9.05 -2.24 -0.84
CA LEU A 133 -7.78 -1.53 -0.97
C LEU A 133 -7.08 -1.86 -2.30
N ALA A 134 -7.10 -3.11 -2.74
CA ALA A 134 -6.52 -3.48 -4.03
C ALA A 134 -7.14 -2.75 -5.24
N GLN A 135 -8.39 -2.31 -5.14
CA GLN A 135 -9.08 -1.56 -6.19
C GLN A 135 -8.74 -0.07 -6.23
N VAL A 136 -8.22 0.48 -5.13
CA VAL A 136 -8.01 1.92 -4.98
C VAL A 136 -6.56 2.33 -4.75
N THR A 137 -5.66 1.38 -4.47
CA THR A 137 -4.25 1.69 -4.26
C THR A 137 -3.31 0.74 -4.99
N LYS A 138 -2.20 1.29 -5.47
CA LYS A 138 -1.18 0.51 -6.18
C LYS A 138 -0.31 -0.30 -5.23
N TYR A 139 0.11 0.29 -4.11
CA TYR A 139 0.95 -0.35 -3.12
C TYR A 139 0.31 -0.32 -1.74
N CYS A 140 0.50 -1.40 -0.97
CA CYS A 140 0.12 -1.45 0.43
C CYS A 140 1.31 -1.88 1.27
N PHE A 141 1.68 -1.03 2.23
CA PHE A 141 2.64 -1.33 3.29
C PHE A 141 1.85 -1.92 4.45
N LEU A 142 1.97 -3.22 4.64
CA LEU A 142 1.19 -3.96 5.63
C LEU A 142 2.10 -4.41 6.77
N ALA A 143 1.67 -4.15 8.01
CA ALA A 143 2.21 -4.82 9.19
C ALA A 143 1.08 -5.44 10.00
N THR A 144 1.26 -6.69 10.40
CA THR A 144 0.26 -7.41 11.19
C THR A 144 0.92 -8.47 12.06
N ARG A 145 0.24 -8.85 13.13
CA ARG A 145 0.65 -9.94 13.99
C ARG A 145 0.36 -11.29 13.33
N ILE A 146 1.24 -12.28 13.56
CA ILE A 146 1.03 -13.69 13.17
C ILE A 146 1.38 -14.61 14.34
N ALA A 147 0.98 -15.88 14.22
CA ALA A 147 1.34 -16.92 15.19
C ALA A 147 1.86 -18.18 14.50
N ARG A 148 2.87 -18.82 15.14
CA ARG A 148 3.47 -20.08 14.71
C ARG A 148 2.80 -21.29 15.35
N GLN A 149 2.22 -21.11 16.51
CA GLN A 149 1.53 -22.16 17.29
C GLN A 149 0.40 -21.56 18.12
N THR A 150 -0.50 -22.41 18.59
CA THR A 150 -1.49 -22.07 19.64
C THR A 150 -0.84 -21.96 21.00
N ALA A 151 -1.56 -21.45 22.01
CA ALA A 151 -1.05 -21.34 23.37
C ALA A 151 -0.67 -22.69 24.00
N ASP A 152 -1.33 -23.78 23.58
CA ASP A 152 -1.05 -25.16 23.99
C ASP A 152 -0.03 -25.89 23.11
N GLY A 153 0.62 -25.15 22.17
CA GLY A 153 1.73 -25.65 21.35
C GLY A 153 1.35 -26.38 20.07
N LEU A 154 0.07 -26.33 19.62
CA LEU A 154 -0.31 -26.89 18.32
C LEU A 154 0.32 -26.05 17.18
N PRO A 155 1.15 -26.65 16.30
CA PRO A 155 1.81 -25.91 15.23
C PRO A 155 0.81 -25.38 14.19
N LEU A 156 0.89 -24.08 13.87
CA LEU A 156 0.07 -23.37 12.85
C LEU A 156 0.85 -23.07 11.57
N SER A 157 2.18 -23.08 11.62
CA SER A 157 3.06 -22.54 10.57
C SER A 157 2.85 -23.15 9.18
N LYS A 158 2.38 -24.41 9.09
CA LYS A 158 2.15 -25.11 7.82
C LYS A 158 0.70 -25.06 7.34
N TYR A 159 -0.21 -24.52 8.14
CA TYR A 159 -1.65 -24.53 7.85
C TYR A 159 -2.14 -23.12 7.56
N PRO A 160 -2.99 -22.94 6.54
CA PRO A 160 -3.55 -21.61 6.20
C PRO A 160 -4.75 -21.31 7.11
N VAL A 161 -4.48 -20.93 8.35
CA VAL A 161 -5.51 -20.68 9.37
C VAL A 161 -5.52 -19.23 9.80
N ALA A 162 -6.69 -18.78 10.24
CA ALA A 162 -6.91 -17.57 11.01
C ALA A 162 -7.43 -17.99 12.38
N TYR A 163 -6.72 -17.64 13.42
CA TYR A 163 -7.11 -17.86 14.80
C TYR A 163 -8.05 -16.74 15.25
N LEU A 164 -9.25 -17.08 15.68
CA LEU A 164 -10.20 -16.12 16.22
C LEU A 164 -9.94 -15.93 17.72
N LEU A 165 -9.70 -14.68 18.10
CA LEU A 165 -9.39 -14.32 19.48
C LEU A 165 -10.66 -14.11 20.32
N GLU A 166 -10.59 -14.50 21.59
CA GLU A 166 -11.50 -14.01 22.60
C GLU A 166 -11.19 -12.55 22.97
N PRO A 167 -12.17 -11.77 23.48
CA PRO A 167 -12.01 -10.32 23.69
C PRO A 167 -10.87 -9.90 24.60
N ASP A 168 -10.43 -10.74 25.51
CA ASP A 168 -9.38 -10.49 26.50
C ASP A 168 -8.07 -11.27 26.23
N GLU A 169 -8.06 -12.12 25.20
CA GLU A 169 -6.96 -13.06 24.94
C GLU A 169 -5.67 -12.37 24.49
N CYS A 170 -5.78 -11.26 23.76
CA CYS A 170 -4.63 -10.53 23.24
C CYS A 170 -4.57 -9.10 23.79
N ASN A 171 -3.63 -8.84 24.71
CA ASN A 171 -3.40 -7.53 25.35
C ASN A 171 -4.63 -6.95 26.08
N ASN A 172 -5.61 -7.76 26.46
CA ASN A 172 -6.90 -7.32 27.01
C ASN A 172 -7.58 -6.22 26.14
N ASP A 173 -7.49 -6.40 24.84
CA ASP A 173 -8.05 -5.48 23.83
C ASP A 173 -9.11 -6.20 23.00
N SER A 174 -10.36 -5.92 23.29
CA SER A 174 -11.53 -6.54 22.65
C SER A 174 -11.70 -6.16 21.18
N THR A 175 -10.86 -5.29 20.66
CA THR A 175 -10.84 -4.94 19.22
C THR A 175 -9.93 -5.84 18.40
N ASN A 176 -9.18 -6.77 19.02
CA ASN A 176 -8.42 -7.79 18.34
C ASN A 176 -9.31 -8.96 17.95
N PHE A 177 -9.41 -9.29 16.67
CA PHE A 177 -10.26 -10.39 16.18
C PHE A 177 -9.47 -11.58 15.65
N TRP A 178 -8.39 -11.35 14.86
CA TRP A 178 -7.75 -12.39 14.09
C TRP A 178 -6.23 -12.38 14.23
N ILE A 179 -5.66 -13.55 14.48
CA ILE A 179 -4.23 -13.77 14.28
C ILE A 179 -4.05 -14.83 13.20
N PHE A 180 -3.36 -14.48 12.12
CA PHE A 180 -3.12 -15.40 11.00
C PHE A 180 -1.89 -16.25 11.25
N SER A 181 -1.88 -17.47 10.73
CA SER A 181 -0.62 -18.16 10.48
C SER A 181 0.12 -17.49 9.31
N ASP A 182 1.42 -17.70 9.19
CA ASP A 182 2.23 -17.18 8.08
C ASP A 182 1.64 -17.58 6.70
N VAL A 183 1.28 -18.85 6.53
CA VAL A 183 0.66 -19.35 5.29
C VAL A 183 -0.76 -18.79 5.12
N GLY A 184 -1.51 -18.62 6.20
CA GLY A 184 -2.85 -18.04 6.19
C GLY A 184 -2.83 -16.60 5.68
N LEU A 185 -1.93 -15.78 6.22
CA LEU A 185 -1.76 -14.38 5.79
C LEU A 185 -1.35 -14.29 4.32
N LYS A 186 -0.37 -15.06 3.87
CA LYS A 186 0.06 -15.07 2.46
C LYS A 186 -1.09 -15.46 1.51
N ARG A 187 -1.91 -16.46 1.87
CA ARG A 187 -3.10 -16.83 1.09
C ARG A 187 -4.15 -15.73 1.09
N LEU A 188 -4.40 -15.09 2.23
CA LEU A 188 -5.32 -13.95 2.32
C LEU A 188 -4.89 -12.84 1.37
N ILE A 189 -3.61 -12.44 1.41
CA ILE A 189 -3.01 -11.43 0.53
C ILE A 189 -3.23 -11.78 -0.95
N HIS A 190 -2.85 -12.99 -1.36
CA HIS A 190 -3.01 -13.41 -2.77
C HIS A 190 -4.47 -13.48 -3.21
N ARG A 191 -5.36 -13.98 -2.34
CA ARG A 191 -6.80 -14.13 -2.63
C ARG A 191 -7.53 -12.79 -2.74
N THR A 192 -6.98 -11.73 -2.17
CA THR A 192 -7.54 -10.37 -2.18
C THR A 192 -6.92 -9.46 -3.25
N GLY A 193 -6.21 -10.05 -4.22
CA GLY A 193 -5.73 -9.33 -5.41
C GLY A 193 -4.38 -8.65 -5.25
N TRP A 194 -3.53 -9.15 -4.35
CA TRP A 194 -2.19 -8.61 -4.11
C TRP A 194 -1.07 -9.57 -4.48
N SER A 195 0.03 -9.02 -4.97
CA SER A 195 1.34 -9.67 -5.08
C SER A 195 2.25 -9.18 -3.97
N ILE A 196 2.98 -10.10 -3.33
CA ILE A 196 3.97 -9.76 -2.30
C ILE A 196 5.28 -9.39 -3.00
N LEU A 197 5.71 -8.14 -2.90
CA LEU A 197 7.01 -7.67 -3.41
C LEU A 197 8.13 -7.97 -2.42
N ALA A 198 7.88 -7.71 -1.14
CA ALA A 198 8.85 -7.92 -0.08
C ALA A 198 8.14 -8.39 1.19
N TYR A 199 8.81 -9.23 2.00
CA TYR A 199 8.24 -9.84 3.19
C TYR A 199 9.32 -10.12 4.24
N THR A 200 9.07 -9.79 5.49
CA THR A 200 9.93 -10.13 6.62
C THR A 200 9.11 -10.30 7.90
N THR A 201 9.65 -11.00 8.87
CA THR A 201 9.06 -11.13 10.20
C THR A 201 10.04 -10.67 11.26
N ILE A 202 9.53 -10.14 12.36
CA ILE A 202 10.28 -9.65 13.51
C ILE A 202 9.59 -10.15 14.79
N GLY A 203 10.36 -10.48 15.81
CA GLY A 203 9.86 -11.00 17.08
C GLY A 203 10.20 -12.49 17.27
N ASP A 204 9.34 -13.24 17.94
CA ASP A 204 9.54 -14.67 18.15
C ASP A 204 9.17 -15.49 16.92
N ILE A 205 10.12 -15.64 16.00
CA ILE A 205 9.95 -16.33 14.72
C ILE A 205 9.81 -17.86 14.86
N HIS A 206 9.91 -18.41 16.07
CA HIS A 206 9.84 -19.84 16.32
C HIS A 206 8.59 -20.26 17.10
N ASN A 207 8.26 -19.51 18.16
CA ASN A 207 7.26 -19.92 19.13
C ASN A 207 6.14 -18.89 19.32
N SER A 208 5.95 -17.98 18.37
CA SER A 208 4.91 -16.97 18.49
C SER A 208 3.51 -17.58 18.66
N THR A 209 2.76 -17.00 19.60
CA THR A 209 1.39 -17.43 19.95
C THR A 209 0.39 -16.28 19.74
N PRO A 210 -0.90 -16.56 19.61
CA PRO A 210 -1.90 -15.52 19.34
C PRO A 210 -2.00 -14.44 20.42
N GLY A 211 -1.96 -14.81 21.70
CA GLY A 211 -2.28 -13.92 22.82
C GLY A 211 -1.08 -13.41 23.62
N ASP A 212 0.03 -14.18 23.71
CA ASP A 212 1.15 -13.84 24.58
C ASP A 212 2.02 -12.70 24.03
N PRO A 213 2.14 -11.57 24.72
CA PRO A 213 3.00 -10.46 24.29
C PRO A 213 4.51 -10.78 24.33
N ASN A 214 4.95 -11.78 25.12
CA ASN A 214 6.34 -12.21 25.16
C ASN A 214 6.71 -13.09 23.96
N HIS A 215 5.70 -13.65 23.28
CA HIS A 215 5.81 -14.46 22.10
C HIS A 215 5.13 -13.79 20.91
N ASP A 216 5.32 -12.46 20.76
CA ASP A 216 4.80 -11.67 19.65
C ASP A 216 5.68 -11.85 18.40
N GLU A 217 5.06 -12.04 17.25
CA GLU A 217 5.70 -12.00 15.94
C GLU A 217 4.90 -11.10 15.00
N ARG A 218 5.61 -10.20 14.33
CA ARG A 218 5.00 -9.29 13.35
C ARG A 218 5.57 -9.50 11.98
N VAL A 219 4.68 -9.57 11.01
CA VAL A 219 5.00 -9.48 9.59
C VAL A 219 5.08 -8.01 9.20
N PHE A 220 6.06 -7.70 8.36
CA PHE A 220 6.10 -6.50 7.54
C PHE A 220 6.19 -6.94 6.09
N CYS A 221 5.31 -6.43 5.25
CA CYS A 221 5.36 -6.72 3.83
C CYS A 221 4.94 -5.51 2.98
N VAL A 222 5.46 -5.50 1.75
CA VAL A 222 5.11 -4.55 0.71
C VAL A 222 4.35 -5.30 -0.36
N LEU A 223 3.15 -4.84 -0.64
CA LEU A 223 2.21 -5.46 -1.55
C LEU A 223 1.98 -4.58 -2.77
N GLN A 224 1.86 -5.20 -3.93
CA GLN A 224 1.45 -4.54 -5.17
C GLN A 224 0.09 -5.07 -5.60
N SER A 225 -0.83 -4.16 -5.92
CA SER A 225 -2.16 -4.52 -6.40
C SER A 225 -2.11 -5.11 -7.81
N ASN A 226 -2.85 -6.20 -8.00
CA ASN A 226 -3.12 -6.79 -9.32
C ASN A 226 -4.44 -6.29 -9.91
N ALA A 227 -5.22 -5.50 -9.17
CA ALA A 227 -6.54 -4.99 -9.56
C ALA A 227 -6.49 -3.59 -10.18
N ILE A 228 -5.34 -2.93 -10.18
CA ILE A 228 -5.19 -1.59 -10.77
C ILE A 228 -4.90 -1.71 -12.25
N ILE A 229 -5.76 -1.07 -13.06
CA ILE A 229 -5.49 -0.86 -14.48
C ILE A 229 -4.47 0.25 -14.61
N GLU A 230 -3.35 -0.03 -15.26
CA GLU A 230 -2.28 0.95 -15.45
C GLU A 230 -1.41 0.68 -16.66
N ILE A 231 -0.84 1.75 -17.20
CA ILE A 231 0.31 1.72 -18.10
C ILE A 231 1.35 2.73 -17.60
N ASN A 232 2.61 2.30 -17.51
CA ASN A 232 3.71 3.11 -17.03
C ASN A 232 4.92 2.99 -17.96
N ALA A 233 5.77 4.03 -17.95
CA ALA A 233 7.03 4.08 -18.67
C ALA A 233 8.16 4.39 -17.70
N PHE A 234 9.29 3.66 -17.78
CA PHE A 234 10.47 3.95 -16.98
C PHE A 234 11.76 3.65 -17.78
N PRO A 235 12.72 4.57 -17.79
CA PRO A 235 12.64 5.95 -17.30
C PRO A 235 11.69 6.84 -18.10
N ASN A 236 11.05 7.82 -17.43
CA ASN A 236 10.22 8.83 -18.07
C ASN A 236 10.29 10.17 -17.27
N PRO A 237 10.85 11.27 -17.82
CA PRO A 237 11.40 11.33 -19.18
C PRO A 237 12.61 10.43 -19.37
N VAL A 238 12.81 9.99 -20.60
CA VAL A 238 14.04 9.25 -20.98
C VAL A 238 15.24 10.17 -20.81
N PRO A 239 16.36 9.73 -20.22
CA PRO A 239 17.55 10.56 -20.06
C PRO A 239 18.02 11.15 -21.38
N ALA A 240 18.59 12.36 -21.32
CA ALA A 240 19.15 13.01 -22.49
C ALA A 240 20.27 12.16 -23.10
N CYS A 241 20.18 11.91 -24.41
CA CYS A 241 21.23 11.24 -25.20
C CYS A 241 21.28 11.84 -26.60
N GLU A 242 22.38 11.60 -27.32
CA GLU A 242 22.64 12.29 -28.59
C GLU A 242 21.69 11.92 -29.73
N LYS A 243 21.02 10.76 -29.71
CA LYS A 243 20.17 10.33 -30.81
C LYS A 243 18.86 9.65 -30.35
N ILE A 244 18.95 8.49 -29.74
CA ILE A 244 17.81 7.62 -29.44
C ILE A 244 17.93 7.14 -28.01
N GLY A 245 16.88 7.30 -27.23
CA GLY A 245 16.80 6.80 -25.86
C GLY A 245 15.88 5.61 -25.75
N THR A 246 15.93 4.97 -24.60
CA THR A 246 15.17 3.75 -24.31
C THR A 246 14.29 3.93 -23.08
N THR A 247 13.06 3.47 -23.17
CA THR A 247 12.16 3.33 -22.02
C THR A 247 11.51 1.96 -22.02
N THR A 248 11.11 1.49 -20.85
CA THR A 248 10.37 0.25 -20.68
C THR A 248 8.92 0.56 -20.37
N ILE A 249 8.00 0.06 -21.19
CA ILE A 249 6.57 0.19 -20.99
C ILE A 249 6.08 -1.04 -20.24
N ARG A 250 5.35 -0.82 -19.14
CA ARG A 250 4.71 -1.86 -18.34
C ARG A 250 3.22 -1.59 -18.27
N TRP A 251 2.40 -2.62 -18.41
CA TRP A 251 0.95 -2.47 -18.33
C TRP A 251 0.30 -3.62 -17.59
N ASN A 252 -0.89 -3.32 -17.04
CA ASN A 252 -1.79 -4.28 -16.42
C ASN A 252 -3.23 -3.85 -16.71
N THR A 253 -4.04 -4.75 -17.24
CA THR A 253 -5.48 -4.52 -17.51
C THR A 253 -6.37 -4.98 -16.35
N ALA A 254 -5.81 -5.48 -15.27
CA ALA A 254 -6.53 -6.08 -14.14
C ALA A 254 -7.59 -7.10 -14.63
N ASP A 255 -8.85 -6.88 -14.28
CA ASP A 255 -9.96 -7.77 -14.66
C ASP A 255 -10.60 -7.44 -16.01
N ALA A 256 -10.06 -6.46 -16.77
CA ALA A 256 -10.58 -6.09 -18.08
C ALA A 256 -10.25 -7.10 -19.20
N GLY A 257 -9.61 -8.24 -18.87
CA GLY A 257 -9.17 -9.24 -19.84
C GLY A 257 -7.88 -8.85 -20.56
N ASP A 258 -7.61 -9.42 -21.72
CA ASP A 258 -6.45 -9.06 -22.52
C ASP A 258 -6.57 -7.63 -23.04
N GLY A 259 -5.46 -6.93 -23.06
CA GLY A 259 -5.37 -5.57 -23.56
C GLY A 259 -4.43 -5.44 -24.75
N LYS A 260 -4.49 -4.27 -25.39
CA LYS A 260 -3.59 -3.87 -26.47
C LYS A 260 -2.98 -2.52 -26.14
N VAL A 261 -1.67 -2.42 -26.27
CA VAL A 261 -0.93 -1.17 -26.14
C VAL A 261 -0.64 -0.63 -27.53
N TYR A 262 -1.11 0.57 -27.81
CA TYR A 262 -0.80 1.32 -29.03
C TYR A 262 0.12 2.48 -28.71
N VAL A 263 0.88 2.92 -29.70
CA VAL A 263 1.71 4.12 -29.58
C VAL A 263 1.39 5.11 -30.69
N SER A 264 1.20 6.37 -30.31
CA SER A 264 1.07 7.52 -31.22
C SER A 264 2.27 8.44 -31.02
N THR A 265 2.91 8.86 -32.10
CA THR A 265 4.01 9.83 -32.10
C THR A 265 3.49 11.18 -32.53
N ASP A 266 3.67 12.22 -31.71
CA ASP A 266 3.27 13.61 -31.98
C ASP A 266 1.80 13.76 -32.43
N GLY A 267 0.91 12.90 -31.90
CA GLY A 267 -0.52 12.89 -32.19
C GLY A 267 -0.92 12.29 -33.54
N GLN A 268 0.01 11.62 -34.21
CA GLN A 268 -0.28 10.93 -35.50
C GLN A 268 -1.03 9.61 -35.25
N GLU A 269 -1.38 8.94 -36.36
CA GLU A 269 -2.03 7.61 -36.28
C GLU A 269 -1.27 6.64 -35.41
N GLU A 270 -1.99 5.96 -34.54
CA GLU A 270 -1.38 5.01 -33.59
C GLU A 270 -1.14 3.64 -34.22
N SER A 271 -0.08 2.99 -33.80
CA SER A 271 0.27 1.63 -34.21
C SER A 271 0.32 0.68 -33.01
N LEU A 272 0.01 -0.60 -33.24
CA LEU A 272 0.09 -1.62 -32.22
C LEU A 272 1.53 -1.80 -31.76
N PHE A 273 1.78 -1.66 -30.45
CA PHE A 273 3.09 -1.81 -29.82
C PHE A 273 3.22 -3.15 -29.10
N ALA A 274 2.23 -3.53 -28.32
CA ALA A 274 2.26 -4.76 -27.51
C ALA A 274 0.83 -5.23 -27.17
N GLY A 275 0.70 -6.42 -26.54
CA GLY A 275 -0.59 -6.94 -26.10
C GLY A 275 -0.48 -7.97 -24.99
N GLY A 276 -1.63 -8.28 -24.37
CA GLY A 276 -1.79 -9.23 -23.27
C GLY A 276 -2.41 -8.57 -22.04
N ARG A 277 -2.83 -9.39 -21.08
CA ARG A 277 -3.44 -8.92 -19.82
C ARG A 277 -2.46 -8.07 -18.98
N GLN A 278 -1.23 -8.47 -18.96
CA GLN A 278 -0.12 -7.72 -18.37
C GLN A 278 1.15 -7.98 -19.16
N GLY A 279 2.07 -7.03 -19.14
CA GLY A 279 3.33 -7.22 -19.86
C GLY A 279 4.34 -6.13 -19.65
N VAL A 280 5.50 -6.38 -20.25
CA VAL A 280 6.65 -5.48 -20.27
C VAL A 280 7.19 -5.49 -21.68
N ALA A 281 7.40 -4.32 -22.29
CA ALA A 281 8.01 -4.19 -23.60
C ALA A 281 8.92 -2.94 -23.64
N THR A 282 10.01 -3.04 -24.39
CA THR A 282 11.00 -1.97 -24.50
C THR A 282 10.74 -1.14 -25.76
N ALA A 283 10.73 0.19 -25.60
CA ALA A 283 10.77 1.17 -26.68
C ALA A 283 12.17 1.79 -26.71
N ASP A 284 13.01 1.35 -27.64
CA ASP A 284 14.42 1.72 -27.78
C ASP A 284 14.67 2.79 -28.88
N TRP A 285 13.60 3.50 -29.24
CA TRP A 285 13.55 4.44 -30.37
C TRP A 285 13.03 5.83 -29.97
N ILE A 286 13.05 6.20 -28.69
CA ILE A 286 12.56 7.50 -28.20
C ILE A 286 13.53 8.60 -28.60
N GLN A 287 13.05 9.64 -29.31
CA GLN A 287 13.85 10.75 -29.81
C GLN A 287 13.53 12.07 -29.10
N ALA A 288 14.54 12.92 -28.98
CA ALA A 288 14.37 14.26 -28.45
C ALA A 288 13.46 15.12 -29.36
N GLY A 289 12.59 15.90 -28.75
CA GLY A 289 11.65 16.79 -29.46
C GLY A 289 10.33 16.15 -29.84
N SER A 290 10.18 14.82 -29.76
CA SER A 290 8.92 14.12 -29.99
C SER A 290 8.25 13.69 -28.67
N THR A 291 6.93 13.56 -28.73
CA THR A 291 6.10 13.02 -27.65
C THR A 291 5.47 11.71 -28.12
N TYR A 292 5.67 10.68 -27.34
CA TYR A 292 5.13 9.35 -27.59
C TYR A 292 4.03 9.07 -26.59
N GLU A 293 2.78 8.91 -27.03
CA GLU A 293 1.66 8.54 -26.16
C GLU A 293 1.37 7.05 -26.32
N PHE A 294 1.68 6.26 -25.28
CA PHE A 294 1.32 4.85 -25.19
C PHE A 294 -0.07 4.74 -24.56
N ARG A 295 -0.99 4.09 -25.26
CA ARG A 295 -2.39 3.93 -24.91
C ARG A 295 -2.72 2.46 -24.69
N LEU A 296 -3.20 2.13 -23.51
CA LEU A 296 -3.68 0.79 -23.17
C LEU A 296 -5.19 0.72 -23.44
N TYR A 297 -5.59 -0.17 -24.34
CA TYR A 297 -6.98 -0.45 -24.66
C TYR A 297 -7.40 -1.84 -24.20
N ASP A 298 -8.71 -2.09 -24.18
CA ASP A 298 -9.27 -3.43 -24.12
C ASP A 298 -8.93 -4.24 -25.38
N SER A 299 -9.25 -5.55 -25.38
CA SER A 299 -8.95 -6.44 -26.52
C SER A 299 -9.60 -6.01 -27.83
N SER A 300 -10.75 -5.32 -27.76
CA SER A 300 -11.50 -4.83 -28.92
C SER A 300 -10.96 -3.53 -29.50
N HIS A 301 -10.05 -2.84 -28.81
CA HIS A 301 -9.57 -1.48 -29.13
C HIS A 301 -10.66 -0.40 -29.07
N ALA A 302 -11.79 -0.71 -28.44
CA ALA A 302 -12.92 0.22 -28.36
C ALA A 302 -12.87 1.13 -27.11
N ARG A 303 -12.26 0.63 -26.03
CA ARG A 303 -12.20 1.32 -24.75
C ARG A 303 -10.76 1.60 -24.34
N LEU A 304 -10.41 2.88 -24.23
CA LEU A 304 -9.16 3.32 -23.62
C LEU A 304 -9.23 3.02 -22.10
N LEU A 305 -8.27 2.26 -21.60
CA LEU A 305 -8.17 1.87 -20.21
C LEU A 305 -7.27 2.83 -19.42
N ASP A 306 -6.07 3.11 -19.96
CA ASP A 306 -5.11 4.07 -19.39
C ASP A 306 -4.10 4.51 -20.47
N LYS A 307 -3.32 5.56 -20.19
CA LYS A 307 -2.28 6.04 -21.10
C LYS A 307 -1.12 6.69 -20.37
N VAL A 308 0.05 6.69 -21.01
CA VAL A 308 1.25 7.38 -20.53
C VAL A 308 1.93 8.11 -21.69
N SER A 309 2.35 9.36 -21.44
CA SER A 309 3.14 10.13 -22.40
C SER A 309 4.62 10.03 -22.04
N VAL A 310 5.46 9.75 -23.03
CA VAL A 310 6.91 9.60 -22.89
C VAL A 310 7.59 10.68 -23.72
N THR A 311 8.56 11.34 -23.12
CA THR A 311 9.44 12.31 -23.78
C THR A 311 10.89 12.00 -23.43
N GLN A 312 11.83 12.52 -24.22
CA GLN A 312 13.24 12.54 -23.85
C GLN A 312 13.57 13.87 -23.18
N ALA A 313 14.36 13.82 -22.11
CA ALA A 313 14.87 15.03 -21.45
C ALA A 313 15.73 15.85 -22.45
N ARG A 314 15.64 17.17 -22.34
CA ARG A 314 16.54 18.05 -23.11
C ARG A 314 17.95 17.98 -22.52
N PRO A 315 18.98 18.07 -23.38
CA PRO A 315 20.37 18.14 -22.90
C PRO A 315 20.64 19.28 -21.94
#